data_805a24434a9de381ef93dfde0966528a
#
_entry.id   805a24434a9de381ef93dfde0966528a
#
_cell.length_a   1.000
_cell.length_b   1.000
_cell.length_c   1.000
_cell.angle_alpha   90.00
_cell.angle_beta   90.00
_cell.angle_gamma   90.00
#
_symmetry.space_group_name_H-M   'P 1'
#
loop_
_entity.id
_entity.type
_entity.pdbx_description
1 polymer ?
#
loop_
_entity_poly.entity_id
_entity_poly.type
_entity_poly.pdbx_seq_one_letter_code
_entity_poly.pdbx_strand_id
1 'polypeptide(L)'
;KLGSDFQKGLEKLLDGNQSVSLSDLKKQLTQKHSKVVLGEIPIHSASPNKLYDHICKSVLVMGRLYNCGKCSKWHTSMASAFVIGQDGIIVTNHHVLAKDEGEILGAMDNEGTIYAVEKVLAANQQDDLAILKLRDAKLIPMSLAKPANVGSDVWVISHPNRKLYMMTKGMVSRYHMILNNDRKPGRRMAITADYAKGSSGAPVFNRKGQVVGVVSSTSSIYYSVENGKKENLQMVVKNCIPVESIHELIQK
;
A
#
# COMPACT_ATOMS: atom_id res chain seq x y z
N LYS A 1 -0.22 -5.66 20.64
CA LYS A 1 -1.64 -6.14 20.67
C LYS A 1 -2.20 -6.22 19.24
N LEU A 2 -2.33 -5.11 18.48
CA LEU A 2 -2.93 -5.12 17.13
C LEU A 2 -2.26 -6.11 16.15
N GLY A 3 -0.93 -6.25 16.16
CA GLY A 3 -0.23 -7.16 15.24
C GLY A 3 -0.51 -8.65 15.49
N SER A 4 -0.70 -9.07 16.75
CA SER A 4 -1.12 -10.44 17.10
C SER A 4 -2.60 -10.66 16.79
N ASP A 5 -3.42 -9.62 16.95
CA ASP A 5 -4.85 -9.67 16.68
C ASP A 5 -5.10 -9.79 15.17
N PHE A 6 -4.27 -9.15 14.34
CA PHE A 6 -4.31 -9.28 12.89
C PHE A 6 -4.09 -10.72 12.41
N GLN A 7 -3.05 -11.41 12.94
CA GLN A 7 -2.82 -12.81 12.58
C GLN A 7 -4.01 -13.70 12.95
N LYS A 8 -4.47 -13.62 14.20
CA LYS A 8 -5.63 -14.40 14.68
C LYS A 8 -6.90 -14.12 13.88
N GLY A 9 -7.11 -12.86 13.44
CA GLY A 9 -8.23 -12.52 12.60
C GLY A 9 -8.15 -13.16 11.22
N LEU A 10 -6.97 -13.21 10.60
CA LEU A 10 -6.76 -13.92 9.33
C LEU A 10 -6.96 -15.43 9.49
N GLU A 11 -6.48 -16.04 10.58
CA GLU A 11 -6.73 -17.45 10.88
C GLU A 11 -8.23 -17.76 10.96
N LYS A 12 -9.02 -16.92 11.66
CA LYS A 12 -10.48 -17.07 11.72
C LYS A 12 -11.16 -16.94 10.35
N LEU A 13 -10.70 -16.03 9.48
CA LEU A 13 -11.25 -15.91 8.12
C LEU A 13 -10.96 -17.15 7.29
N LEU A 14 -9.78 -17.77 7.44
CA LEU A 14 -9.44 -19.01 6.77
C LEU A 14 -10.28 -20.17 7.25
N ASP A 15 -10.33 -20.39 8.56
CA ASP A 15 -11.07 -21.49 9.19
C ASP A 15 -12.58 -21.40 8.91
N GLY A 16 -13.12 -20.19 8.85
CA GLY A 16 -14.54 -19.93 8.54
C GLY A 16 -14.90 -19.97 7.05
N ASN A 17 -13.98 -20.29 6.14
CA ASN A 17 -14.20 -20.22 4.68
C ASN A 17 -14.73 -18.85 4.19
N GLN A 18 -14.34 -17.77 4.89
CA GLN A 18 -14.80 -16.40 4.59
C GLN A 18 -13.83 -15.63 3.69
N SER A 19 -12.79 -16.29 3.19
CA SER A 19 -11.73 -15.69 2.38
C SER A 19 -11.64 -16.32 1.00
N VAL A 20 -11.14 -15.56 0.03
CA VAL A 20 -10.73 -16.07 -1.28
C VAL A 20 -9.26 -16.47 -1.20
N SER A 21 -8.90 -17.61 -1.82
CA SER A 21 -7.51 -18.05 -1.82
C SER A 21 -6.59 -17.03 -2.49
N LEU A 22 -5.37 -16.88 -1.99
CA LEU A 22 -4.39 -15.99 -2.63
C LEU A 22 -4.09 -16.43 -4.07
N SER A 23 -4.14 -17.73 -4.35
CA SER A 23 -3.99 -18.31 -5.71
C SER A 23 -5.06 -17.77 -6.67
N ASP A 24 -6.32 -17.73 -6.24
CA ASP A 24 -7.42 -17.23 -7.08
C ASP A 24 -7.39 -15.71 -7.24
N LEU A 25 -6.97 -14.98 -6.22
CA LEU A 25 -6.73 -13.52 -6.32
C LEU A 25 -5.61 -13.22 -7.32
N LYS A 26 -4.54 -14.01 -7.35
CA LYS A 26 -3.44 -13.85 -8.32
C LYS A 26 -3.88 -14.02 -9.78
N LYS A 27 -4.76 -14.96 -10.08
CA LYS A 27 -5.32 -15.14 -11.43
C LYS A 27 -6.02 -13.87 -11.94
N GLN A 28 -6.55 -13.04 -11.03
CA GLN A 28 -7.25 -11.80 -11.36
C GLN A 28 -6.30 -10.60 -11.61
N LEU A 29 -4.99 -10.72 -11.36
CA LEU A 29 -4.00 -9.65 -11.60
C LEU A 29 -3.84 -9.28 -13.10
N THR A 30 -4.46 -10.03 -13.99
CA THR A 30 -4.52 -9.73 -15.44
C THR A 30 -5.53 -8.62 -15.77
N GLN A 31 -6.43 -8.26 -14.86
CA GLN A 31 -7.43 -7.21 -15.06
C GLN A 31 -6.74 -5.83 -15.11
N LYS A 32 -6.93 -5.11 -16.22
CA LYS A 32 -6.21 -3.84 -16.48
C LYS A 32 -6.95 -2.61 -16.00
N HIS A 33 -8.28 -2.64 -16.01
CA HIS A 33 -9.13 -1.49 -15.67
C HIS A 33 -10.38 -1.95 -14.95
N SER A 34 -10.91 -1.09 -14.10
CA SER A 34 -12.20 -1.31 -13.43
C SER A 34 -12.97 0.00 -13.28
N LYS A 35 -14.30 -0.09 -13.34
CA LYS A 35 -15.16 1.02 -12.92
C LYS A 35 -15.22 1.03 -11.41
N VAL A 36 -14.76 2.12 -10.83
CA VAL A 36 -14.72 2.34 -9.38
C VAL A 36 -15.46 3.62 -9.05
N VAL A 37 -16.39 3.55 -8.12
CA VAL A 37 -17.01 4.75 -7.54
C VAL A 37 -16.07 5.27 -6.47
N LEU A 38 -15.37 6.36 -6.77
CA LEU A 38 -14.51 7.05 -5.82
C LEU A 38 -15.34 7.75 -4.75
N GLY A 39 -14.86 7.65 -3.52
CA GLY A 39 -15.40 8.46 -2.44
C GLY A 39 -14.73 9.82 -2.40
N GLU A 40 -15.51 10.85 -2.10
CA GLU A 40 -15.00 12.18 -1.81
C GLU A 40 -15.27 12.51 -0.35
N ILE A 41 -14.23 12.73 0.42
CA ILE A 41 -14.35 13.34 1.73
C ILE A 41 -13.59 14.67 1.68
N PRO A 42 -14.31 15.80 1.77
CA PRO A 42 -13.66 17.09 1.84
C PRO A 42 -12.95 17.19 3.19
N ILE A 43 -11.64 17.11 3.19
CA ILE A 43 -10.83 17.51 4.33
C ILE A 43 -10.42 18.96 4.10
N HIS A 44 -10.99 19.86 4.87
CA HIS A 44 -10.49 21.23 4.95
C HIS A 44 -9.10 21.20 5.57
N SER A 45 -8.18 22.07 5.10
CA SER A 45 -6.82 22.21 5.61
C SER A 45 -6.79 22.15 7.15
N ALA A 46 -6.30 21.03 7.69
CA ALA A 46 -6.25 20.75 9.11
C ALA A 46 -4.81 20.86 9.65
N SER A 47 -4.66 21.06 10.95
CA SER A 47 -3.37 20.90 11.63
C SER A 47 -2.88 19.44 11.48
N PRO A 48 -1.55 19.17 11.50
CA PRO A 48 -1.01 17.82 11.27
C PRO A 48 -1.61 16.74 12.19
N ASN A 49 -1.91 17.04 13.46
CA ASN A 49 -2.54 16.09 14.37
C ASN A 49 -3.98 15.74 13.95
N LYS A 50 -4.81 16.72 13.61
CA LYS A 50 -6.17 16.49 13.09
C LYS A 50 -6.14 15.71 11.78
N LEU A 51 -5.15 15.99 10.92
CA LEU A 51 -4.94 15.26 9.68
C LEU A 51 -4.60 13.79 9.96
N TYR A 52 -3.73 13.52 10.94
CA TYR A 52 -3.39 12.17 11.38
C TYR A 52 -4.63 11.39 11.83
N ASP A 53 -5.40 11.93 12.77
CA ASP A 53 -6.58 11.28 13.34
C ASP A 53 -7.63 10.93 12.28
N HIS A 54 -7.72 11.78 11.25
CA HIS A 54 -8.65 11.56 10.15
C HIS A 54 -8.15 10.49 9.17
N ILE A 55 -6.91 10.62 8.70
CA ILE A 55 -6.34 9.74 7.68
C ILE A 55 -6.11 8.32 8.19
N CYS A 56 -5.79 8.12 9.48
CA CYS A 56 -5.66 6.78 10.07
C CYS A 56 -6.90 5.89 9.87
N LYS A 57 -8.09 6.48 9.78
CA LYS A 57 -9.34 5.74 9.53
C LYS A 57 -9.45 5.18 8.11
N SER A 58 -8.66 5.71 7.19
CA SER A 58 -8.63 5.31 5.78
C SER A 58 -7.42 4.45 5.42
N VAL A 59 -6.44 4.33 6.33
CA VAL A 59 -5.22 3.53 6.13
C VAL A 59 -5.39 2.17 6.79
N LEU A 60 -5.00 1.12 6.08
CA LEU A 60 -5.19 -0.26 6.50
C LEU A 60 -3.85 -0.99 6.62
N VAL A 61 -3.72 -1.80 7.66
CA VAL A 61 -2.72 -2.87 7.70
C VAL A 61 -3.15 -3.93 6.70
N MET A 62 -2.28 -4.29 5.76
CA MET A 62 -2.53 -5.36 4.79
C MET A 62 -1.55 -6.49 5.00
N GLY A 63 -1.97 -7.73 4.80
CA GLY A 63 -1.05 -8.84 4.95
C GLY A 63 -1.61 -10.18 4.54
N ARG A 64 -0.68 -11.11 4.40
CA ARG A 64 -0.94 -12.50 4.03
C ARG A 64 -0.74 -13.41 5.22
N LEU A 65 -1.59 -14.42 5.30
CA LEU A 65 -1.36 -15.58 6.17
C LEU A 65 -0.62 -16.66 5.37
N TYR A 66 0.46 -17.20 5.92
CA TYR A 66 1.25 -18.23 5.24
C TYR A 66 1.85 -19.21 6.24
N ASN A 67 2.12 -20.44 5.77
CA ASN A 67 2.89 -21.43 6.48
C ASN A 67 4.35 -21.38 5.99
N CYS A 68 5.32 -21.31 6.89
CA CYS A 68 6.73 -21.22 6.53
C CYS A 68 7.37 -22.57 6.16
N GLY A 69 6.63 -23.68 6.25
CA GLY A 69 7.13 -25.05 6.01
C GLY A 69 8.16 -25.57 7.03
N LYS A 70 8.54 -24.76 8.03
CA LYS A 70 9.53 -25.11 9.06
C LYS A 70 8.92 -25.30 10.45
N CYS A 71 7.68 -24.89 10.64
CA CYS A 71 6.94 -25.07 11.90
C CYS A 71 5.44 -25.20 11.60
N SER A 72 4.66 -25.67 12.60
CA SER A 72 3.20 -25.83 12.50
C SER A 72 2.40 -24.54 12.72
N LYS A 73 3.08 -23.40 12.90
CA LYS A 73 2.42 -22.12 13.20
C LYS A 73 2.18 -21.31 11.94
N TRP A 74 1.06 -20.59 11.93
CA TRP A 74 0.82 -19.56 10.95
C TRP A 74 1.72 -18.35 11.15
N HIS A 75 2.07 -17.71 10.05
CA HIS A 75 2.85 -16.48 10.02
C HIS A 75 2.11 -15.42 9.20
N THR A 76 2.39 -14.14 9.47
CA THR A 76 1.89 -13.02 8.68
C THR A 76 3.01 -12.17 8.12
N SER A 77 2.92 -11.85 6.83
CA SER A 77 3.61 -10.69 6.27
C SER A 77 2.75 -9.45 6.47
N MET A 78 3.38 -8.27 6.55
CA MET A 78 2.66 -7.00 6.65
C MET A 78 3.07 -6.05 5.53
N ALA A 79 2.07 -5.34 5.03
CA ALA A 79 2.13 -4.26 4.06
C ALA A 79 1.09 -3.21 4.48
N SER A 80 0.84 -2.24 3.62
CA SER A 80 -0.16 -1.19 3.81
C SER A 80 -1.14 -1.17 2.64
N ALA A 81 -2.29 -0.58 2.88
CA ALA A 81 -3.27 -0.22 1.86
C ALA A 81 -4.02 1.03 2.32
N PHE A 82 -4.81 1.61 1.44
CA PHE A 82 -5.72 2.70 1.80
C PHE A 82 -7.01 2.64 1.00
N VAL A 83 -8.06 3.22 1.54
CA VAL A 83 -9.41 3.19 1.00
C VAL A 83 -9.60 4.32 0.00
N ILE A 84 -10.21 4.03 -1.16
CA ILE A 84 -10.59 5.01 -2.20
C ILE A 84 -12.07 5.00 -2.53
N GLY A 85 -12.83 4.02 -2.08
CA GLY A 85 -14.29 3.91 -2.25
C GLY A 85 -14.98 3.41 -0.99
N GLN A 86 -16.18 3.92 -0.69
CA GLN A 86 -16.92 3.64 0.57
C GLN A 86 -17.20 2.15 0.80
N ASP A 87 -17.40 1.39 -0.29
CA ASP A 87 -17.69 -0.04 -0.22
C ASP A 87 -16.43 -0.92 -0.06
N GLY A 88 -15.37 -0.41 0.59
CA GLY A 88 -14.17 -1.17 0.82
C GLY A 88 -13.31 -1.37 -0.42
N ILE A 89 -13.32 -0.39 -1.33
CA ILE A 89 -12.40 -0.36 -2.47
C ILE A 89 -11.08 0.25 -1.99
N ILE A 90 -10.01 -0.52 -2.12
CA ILE A 90 -8.68 -0.16 -1.59
C ILE A 90 -7.60 -0.21 -2.67
N VAL A 91 -6.52 0.52 -2.43
CA VAL A 91 -5.28 0.50 -3.23
C VAL A 91 -4.16 -0.09 -2.41
N THR A 92 -3.35 -0.93 -3.05
CA THR A 92 -2.08 -1.45 -2.53
C THR A 92 -1.10 -1.69 -3.68
N ASN A 93 0.09 -2.24 -3.42
CA ASN A 93 1.02 -2.61 -4.48
C ASN A 93 0.68 -3.97 -5.10
N HIS A 94 0.98 -4.11 -6.39
CA HIS A 94 0.90 -5.36 -7.12
C HIS A 94 1.76 -6.47 -6.46
N HIS A 95 3.00 -6.15 -6.04
CA HIS A 95 3.90 -7.12 -5.42
C HIS A 95 3.40 -7.66 -4.07
N VAL A 96 2.45 -6.98 -3.40
CA VAL A 96 1.84 -7.48 -2.16
C VAL A 96 1.03 -8.75 -2.42
N LEU A 97 0.41 -8.86 -3.62
CA LEU A 97 -0.32 -10.05 -4.05
C LEU A 97 0.58 -11.05 -4.77
N ALA A 98 1.51 -10.57 -5.60
CA ALA A 98 2.28 -11.40 -6.53
C ALA A 98 3.31 -12.31 -5.86
N LYS A 99 3.72 -12.07 -4.61
CA LYS A 99 4.63 -12.93 -3.86
C LYS A 99 4.04 -14.33 -3.68
N ASP A 100 4.91 -15.36 -3.74
CA ASP A 100 4.51 -16.73 -4.00
C ASP A 100 3.86 -17.45 -2.82
N GLU A 101 4.10 -17.03 -1.59
CA GLU A 101 3.66 -17.76 -0.40
C GLU A 101 2.44 -17.10 0.26
N GLY A 102 1.44 -17.87 0.59
CA GLY A 102 0.29 -17.47 1.39
C GLY A 102 -1.01 -18.14 0.98
N GLU A 103 -1.88 -18.35 1.96
CA GLU A 103 -3.20 -18.94 1.78
C GLU A 103 -4.24 -17.89 1.45
N ILE A 104 -4.26 -16.83 2.24
CA ILE A 104 -5.22 -15.74 2.11
C ILE A 104 -4.57 -14.37 2.28
N LEU A 105 -5.27 -13.36 1.79
CA LEU A 105 -4.94 -11.95 1.95
C LEU A 105 -6.08 -11.24 2.67
N GLY A 106 -5.76 -10.39 3.64
CA GLY A 106 -6.74 -9.58 4.35
C GLY A 106 -6.21 -8.22 4.76
N ALA A 107 -7.10 -7.40 5.27
CA ALA A 107 -6.81 -6.07 5.75
C ALA A 107 -7.37 -5.86 7.16
N MET A 108 -6.78 -4.94 7.92
CA MET A 108 -7.26 -4.52 9.24
C MET A 108 -7.29 -3.00 9.30
N ASP A 109 -8.38 -2.45 9.82
CA ASP A 109 -8.52 -1.02 10.06
C ASP A 109 -7.84 -0.58 11.38
N ASN A 110 -7.92 0.70 11.68
CA ASN A 110 -7.32 1.28 12.89
C ASN A 110 -8.07 0.91 14.19
N GLU A 111 -9.26 0.38 14.10
CA GLU A 111 -10.06 -0.14 15.23
C GLU A 111 -9.79 -1.63 15.49
N GLY A 112 -9.12 -2.31 14.56
CA GLY A 112 -8.77 -3.73 14.67
C GLY A 112 -9.77 -4.65 13.98
N THR A 113 -10.72 -4.12 13.20
CA THR A 113 -11.65 -4.93 12.40
C THR A 113 -10.91 -5.55 11.23
N ILE A 114 -11.14 -6.84 11.01
CA ILE A 114 -10.46 -7.62 9.96
C ILE A 114 -11.41 -7.84 8.78
N TYR A 115 -10.90 -7.61 7.58
CA TYR A 115 -11.62 -7.75 6.32
C TYR A 115 -10.90 -8.73 5.39
N ALA A 116 -11.65 -9.66 4.79
CA ALA A 116 -11.15 -10.51 3.72
C ALA A 116 -11.06 -9.72 2.40
N VAL A 117 -10.00 -9.96 1.62
CA VAL A 117 -9.99 -9.52 0.22
C VAL A 117 -10.91 -10.41 -0.58
N GLU A 118 -11.92 -9.81 -1.21
CA GLU A 118 -12.93 -10.51 -2.01
C GLU A 118 -12.47 -10.74 -3.45
N LYS A 119 -11.88 -9.72 -4.09
CA LYS A 119 -11.41 -9.78 -5.48
C LYS A 119 -10.42 -8.67 -5.82
N VAL A 120 -9.68 -8.89 -6.90
CA VAL A 120 -8.88 -7.86 -7.58
C VAL A 120 -9.76 -7.18 -8.62
N LEU A 121 -9.85 -5.85 -8.57
CA LEU A 121 -10.62 -5.05 -9.51
C LEU A 121 -9.79 -4.62 -10.73
N ALA A 122 -8.54 -4.20 -10.49
CA ALA A 122 -7.58 -3.84 -11.52
C ALA A 122 -6.15 -3.97 -10.99
N ALA A 123 -5.19 -4.22 -11.88
CA ALA A 123 -3.78 -4.27 -11.51
C ALA A 123 -2.86 -3.84 -12.66
N ASN A 124 -1.74 -3.22 -12.29
CA ASN A 124 -0.65 -2.84 -13.18
C ASN A 124 0.69 -3.27 -12.58
N GLN A 125 1.32 -4.28 -13.18
CA GLN A 125 2.60 -4.79 -12.74
C GLN A 125 3.74 -3.80 -12.99
N GLN A 126 3.69 -2.99 -14.07
CA GLN A 126 4.74 -2.03 -14.43
C GLN A 126 4.86 -0.91 -13.39
N ASP A 127 3.71 -0.35 -13.00
CA ASP A 127 3.64 0.68 -11.98
C ASP A 127 3.55 0.09 -10.56
N ASP A 128 3.43 -1.24 -10.40
CA ASP A 128 3.36 -1.94 -9.13
C ASP A 128 2.09 -1.57 -8.32
N LEU A 129 0.93 -1.50 -8.97
CA LEU A 129 -0.35 -1.15 -8.35
C LEU A 129 -1.39 -2.25 -8.45
N ALA A 130 -2.27 -2.33 -7.45
CA ALA A 130 -3.49 -3.14 -7.47
C ALA A 130 -4.63 -2.39 -6.76
N ILE A 131 -5.83 -2.47 -7.33
CA ILE A 131 -7.10 -2.03 -6.74
C ILE A 131 -7.89 -3.28 -6.35
N LEU A 132 -8.28 -3.37 -5.09
CA LEU A 132 -8.93 -4.53 -4.51
C LEU A 132 -10.29 -4.16 -3.93
N LYS A 133 -11.16 -5.15 -3.78
CA LYS A 133 -12.40 -5.07 -3.03
C LYS A 133 -12.27 -5.87 -1.75
N LEU A 134 -12.61 -5.26 -0.63
CA LEU A 134 -12.81 -5.93 0.65
C LEU A 134 -14.27 -6.39 0.78
N ARG A 135 -14.49 -7.54 1.41
CA ARG A 135 -15.83 -8.06 1.67
C ARG A 135 -16.51 -7.28 2.77
N ASP A 136 -17.76 -6.90 2.55
CA ASP A 136 -18.67 -6.24 3.51
C ASP A 136 -18.09 -5.04 4.26
N ALA A 137 -17.06 -4.39 3.69
CA ALA A 137 -16.36 -3.27 4.30
C ALA A 137 -17.06 -1.94 3.96
N LYS A 138 -17.40 -1.18 5.00
CA LYS A 138 -17.84 0.21 4.88
C LYS A 138 -16.80 1.09 5.56
N LEU A 139 -15.93 1.70 4.77
CA LEU A 139 -14.76 2.42 5.22
C LEU A 139 -14.75 3.85 4.68
N ILE A 140 -14.00 4.72 5.36
CA ILE A 140 -13.85 6.12 4.98
C ILE A 140 -12.82 6.23 3.85
N PRO A 141 -13.19 6.70 2.63
CA PRO A 141 -12.27 6.80 1.51
C PRO A 141 -11.40 8.06 1.59
N MET A 142 -10.22 8.00 0.98
CA MET A 142 -9.39 9.16 0.67
C MET A 142 -9.70 9.65 -0.75
N SER A 143 -9.79 10.96 -0.94
CA SER A 143 -9.89 11.55 -2.28
C SER A 143 -8.55 11.45 -3.01
N LEU A 144 -8.58 11.26 -4.34
CA LEU A 144 -7.39 11.33 -5.18
C LEU A 144 -7.13 12.77 -5.63
N ALA A 145 -5.87 13.23 -5.50
CA ALA A 145 -5.46 14.57 -5.95
C ALA A 145 -5.08 14.59 -7.44
N LYS A 146 -4.81 15.79 -7.95
CA LYS A 146 -3.98 15.98 -9.14
C LYS A 146 -2.51 15.67 -8.80
N PRO A 147 -1.64 15.42 -9.80
CA PRO A 147 -0.21 15.26 -9.61
C PRO A 147 0.40 16.39 -8.79
N ALA A 148 1.26 16.04 -7.83
CA ALA A 148 1.95 17.02 -7.00
C ALA A 148 3.20 17.54 -7.71
N ASN A 149 3.49 18.83 -7.61
CA ASN A 149 4.73 19.40 -8.14
C ASN A 149 5.94 19.00 -7.28
N VAL A 150 7.14 18.95 -7.87
CA VAL A 150 8.41 18.86 -7.11
C VAL A 150 8.48 20.02 -6.11
N GLY A 151 8.91 19.73 -4.88
CA GLY A 151 8.92 20.68 -3.78
C GLY A 151 7.62 20.73 -2.96
N SER A 152 6.54 20.08 -3.41
CA SER A 152 5.28 20.02 -2.64
C SER A 152 5.45 19.19 -1.37
N ASP A 153 4.93 19.68 -0.24
CA ASP A 153 4.85 18.96 1.02
C ASP A 153 3.99 17.69 0.87
N VAL A 154 4.47 16.58 1.43
CA VAL A 154 3.75 15.31 1.50
C VAL A 154 3.89 14.65 2.84
N TRP A 155 2.89 13.84 3.19
CA TRP A 155 2.86 12.99 4.38
C TRP A 155 2.64 11.55 3.98
N VAL A 156 3.12 10.63 4.81
CA VAL A 156 2.89 9.19 4.69
C VAL A 156 2.39 8.68 6.04
N ILE A 157 1.34 7.87 6.06
CA ILE A 157 0.97 7.03 7.21
C ILE A 157 1.10 5.58 6.77
N SER A 158 1.92 4.79 7.47
CA SER A 158 2.27 3.43 7.07
C SER A 158 2.64 2.54 8.26
N HIS A 159 3.06 1.31 7.99
CA HIS A 159 3.36 0.30 9.00
C HIS A 159 4.81 -0.23 8.91
N PRO A 160 5.84 0.64 8.95
CA PRO A 160 7.23 0.25 8.77
C PRO A 160 7.67 -0.72 9.87
N ASN A 161 8.20 -1.88 9.47
CA ASN A 161 8.68 -2.92 10.40
C ASN A 161 7.69 -3.24 11.54
N ARG A 162 6.40 -3.37 11.19
CA ARG A 162 5.27 -3.61 12.11
C ARG A 162 5.00 -2.50 13.14
N LYS A 163 5.58 -1.31 12.96
CA LYS A 163 5.21 -0.11 13.73
C LYS A 163 3.99 0.52 13.08
N LEU A 164 2.82 0.19 13.62
CA LEU A 164 1.54 0.53 12.99
C LEU A 164 1.27 2.04 13.05
N TYR A 165 0.70 2.58 11.98
CA TYR A 165 0.22 3.97 11.85
C TYR A 165 1.29 5.03 12.12
N MET A 166 2.54 4.77 11.70
CA MET A 166 3.61 5.76 11.78
C MET A 166 3.42 6.84 10.71
N MET A 167 3.36 8.10 11.13
CA MET A 167 3.29 9.24 10.23
C MET A 167 4.67 9.88 10.04
N THR A 168 5.02 10.19 8.80
CA THR A 168 6.22 10.94 8.45
C THR A 168 5.88 12.07 7.49
N LYS A 169 6.73 13.11 7.42
CA LYS A 169 6.58 14.26 6.54
C LYS A 169 7.84 14.43 5.67
N GLY A 170 7.64 14.92 4.46
CA GLY A 170 8.71 15.28 3.52
C GLY A 170 8.16 16.09 2.34
N MET A 171 8.86 16.05 1.22
CA MET A 171 8.44 16.69 -0.02
C MET A 171 8.64 15.77 -1.22
N VAL A 172 7.97 16.07 -2.32
CA VAL A 172 8.25 15.45 -3.62
C VAL A 172 9.63 15.93 -4.10
N SER A 173 10.55 14.99 -4.34
CA SER A 173 11.93 15.30 -4.76
C SER A 173 12.09 15.29 -6.28
N ARG A 174 11.47 14.31 -6.97
CA ARG A 174 11.56 14.19 -8.42
C ARG A 174 10.55 13.17 -8.96
N TYR A 175 10.29 13.24 -10.26
CA TYR A 175 9.65 12.18 -11.04
C TYR A 175 10.69 11.49 -11.93
N HIS A 176 10.57 10.18 -12.10
CA HIS A 176 11.47 9.39 -12.93
C HIS A 176 10.84 8.05 -13.32
N MET A 177 11.48 7.38 -14.27
CA MET A 177 11.13 6.01 -14.64
C MET A 177 12.14 5.05 -14.02
N ILE A 178 11.67 3.89 -13.59
CA ILE A 178 12.55 2.75 -13.25
C ILE A 178 12.24 1.58 -14.16
N LEU A 179 13.23 0.76 -14.45
CA LEU A 179 13.02 -0.52 -15.13
C LEU A 179 12.68 -1.56 -14.07
N ASN A 180 11.55 -2.24 -14.24
CA ASN A 180 11.20 -3.42 -13.44
C ASN A 180 12.03 -4.65 -13.90
N ASN A 181 11.80 -5.81 -13.26
CA ASN A 181 12.50 -7.06 -13.59
C ASN A 181 12.33 -7.47 -15.07
N ASP A 182 11.21 -7.13 -15.70
CA ASP A 182 10.92 -7.39 -17.12
C ASP A 182 11.48 -6.30 -18.05
N ARG A 183 12.32 -5.40 -17.54
CA ARG A 183 12.87 -4.21 -18.22
C ARG A 183 11.81 -3.27 -18.79
N LYS A 184 10.60 -3.32 -18.29
CA LYS A 184 9.53 -2.38 -18.65
C LYS A 184 9.58 -1.17 -17.74
N PRO A 185 9.43 0.05 -18.29
CA PRO A 185 9.50 1.26 -17.49
C PRO A 185 8.24 1.40 -16.62
N GLY A 186 8.45 1.65 -15.33
CA GLY A 186 7.40 1.99 -14.39
C GLY A 186 7.59 3.41 -13.85
N ARG A 187 6.50 4.16 -13.69
CA ARG A 187 6.56 5.55 -13.19
C ARG A 187 6.86 5.58 -11.71
N ARG A 188 7.72 6.49 -11.31
CA ARG A 188 8.05 6.72 -9.88
C ARG A 188 8.12 8.22 -9.57
N MET A 189 7.73 8.49 -8.34
CA MET A 189 7.86 9.78 -7.67
C MET A 189 8.74 9.55 -6.44
N ALA A 190 9.92 10.17 -6.39
CA ALA A 190 10.75 10.13 -5.20
C ALA A 190 10.29 11.19 -4.19
N ILE A 191 10.31 10.83 -2.90
CA ILE A 191 9.95 11.72 -1.80
C ILE A 191 11.00 11.69 -0.69
N THR A 192 11.01 12.69 0.18
CA THR A 192 11.89 12.75 1.36
C THR A 192 11.22 12.24 2.64
N ALA A 193 9.89 12.05 2.66
CA ALA A 193 9.21 11.41 3.79
C ALA A 193 9.72 9.98 3.99
N ASP A 194 10.04 9.62 5.23
CA ASP A 194 10.68 8.35 5.53
C ASP A 194 9.68 7.19 5.64
N TYR A 195 10.12 6.01 5.22
CA TYR A 195 9.39 4.75 5.36
C TYR A 195 10.32 3.54 5.18
N ALA A 196 9.88 2.34 5.53
CA ALA A 196 10.66 1.12 5.45
C ALA A 196 9.80 -0.09 5.05
N LYS A 197 10.38 -1.30 5.09
CA LYS A 197 9.67 -2.58 4.84
C LYS A 197 8.38 -2.65 5.67
N GLY A 198 7.26 -2.97 5.03
CA GLY A 198 5.91 -2.97 5.62
C GLY A 198 5.08 -1.75 5.22
N SER A 199 5.70 -0.71 4.65
CA SER A 199 5.00 0.49 4.17
C SER A 199 4.48 0.38 2.74
N SER A 200 4.83 -0.68 2.00
CA SER A 200 4.35 -0.91 0.62
C SER A 200 2.83 -0.81 0.54
N GLY A 201 2.32 0.00 -0.38
CA GLY A 201 0.89 0.27 -0.57
C GLY A 201 0.30 1.38 0.30
N ALA A 202 1.10 2.03 1.17
CA ALA A 202 0.63 3.15 1.98
C ALA A 202 0.36 4.40 1.13
N PRO A 203 -0.59 5.27 1.52
CA PRO A 203 -0.84 6.51 0.83
C PRO A 203 0.27 7.53 1.07
N VAL A 204 0.65 8.23 0.00
CA VAL A 204 1.35 9.51 0.07
C VAL A 204 0.30 10.59 -0.17
N PHE A 205 0.15 11.55 0.73
CA PHE A 205 -0.95 12.52 0.67
C PHE A 205 -0.49 13.94 0.93
N ASN A 206 -1.26 14.90 0.43
CA ASN A 206 -1.02 16.33 0.59
C ASN A 206 -1.65 16.87 1.89
N ARG A 207 -1.48 18.16 2.16
CA ARG A 207 -2.03 18.84 3.35
C ARG A 207 -3.56 18.81 3.44
N LYS A 208 -4.25 18.53 2.33
CA LYS A 208 -5.71 18.38 2.29
C LYS A 208 -6.16 16.93 2.53
N GLY A 209 -5.23 16.01 2.86
CA GLY A 209 -5.52 14.59 3.01
C GLY A 209 -5.79 13.85 1.70
N GLN A 210 -5.53 14.48 0.55
CA GLN A 210 -5.75 13.88 -0.76
C GLN A 210 -4.52 13.10 -1.20
N VAL A 211 -4.70 11.92 -1.76
CA VAL A 211 -3.63 11.04 -2.22
C VAL A 211 -2.93 11.63 -3.44
N VAL A 212 -1.62 11.75 -3.40
CA VAL A 212 -0.74 12.17 -4.49
C VAL A 212 0.16 11.03 -4.99
N GLY A 213 0.20 9.90 -4.25
CA GLY A 213 0.97 8.72 -4.66
C GLY A 213 0.84 7.55 -3.68
N VAL A 214 1.54 6.47 -3.99
CA VAL A 214 1.54 5.21 -3.23
C VAL A 214 2.97 4.79 -2.94
N VAL A 215 3.29 4.47 -1.69
CA VAL A 215 4.61 3.95 -1.30
C VAL A 215 4.87 2.61 -2.02
N SER A 216 6.06 2.45 -2.61
CA SER A 216 6.43 1.21 -3.30
C SER A 216 7.73 0.60 -2.78
N SER A 217 8.88 1.27 -2.97
CA SER A 217 10.18 0.68 -2.70
C SER A 217 11.20 1.70 -2.22
N THR A 218 12.34 1.20 -1.77
CA THR A 218 13.51 2.02 -1.43
C THR A 218 14.71 1.60 -2.26
N SER A 219 15.56 2.56 -2.64
CA SER A 219 16.84 2.32 -3.34
C SER A 219 17.96 2.95 -2.53
N SER A 220 18.90 2.13 -2.07
CA SER A 220 20.07 2.61 -1.31
C SER A 220 21.21 2.95 -2.25
N ILE A 221 21.80 4.12 -2.04
CA ILE A 221 22.99 4.60 -2.76
C ILE A 221 24.19 4.45 -1.82
N TYR A 222 25.20 3.71 -2.27
CA TYR A 222 26.45 3.49 -1.54
C TYR A 222 27.60 4.19 -2.25
N TYR A 223 28.60 4.61 -1.48
CA TYR A 223 29.80 5.26 -2.03
C TYR A 223 30.65 4.25 -2.84
N SER A 224 30.81 3.03 -2.30
CA SER A 224 31.55 1.96 -2.99
C SER A 224 30.80 0.64 -2.93
N VAL A 225 31.06 -0.18 -3.96
CA VAL A 225 30.63 -1.58 -4.02
C VAL A 225 31.82 -2.40 -4.51
N GLU A 226 32.55 -3.03 -3.59
CA GLU A 226 33.72 -3.85 -3.87
C GLU A 226 33.45 -5.30 -3.54
N ASN A 227 33.70 -6.22 -4.47
CA ASN A 227 33.48 -7.67 -4.32
C ASN A 227 32.06 -8.01 -3.80
N GLY A 228 31.04 -7.24 -4.20
CA GLY A 228 29.66 -7.41 -3.75
C GLY A 228 29.36 -6.81 -2.37
N LYS A 229 30.35 -6.31 -1.65
CA LYS A 229 30.20 -5.64 -0.36
C LYS A 229 29.88 -4.16 -0.58
N LYS A 230 28.76 -3.73 -0.01
CA LYS A 230 28.27 -2.34 -0.09
C LYS A 230 28.74 -1.57 1.12
N GLU A 231 29.48 -0.48 0.90
CA GLU A 231 30.05 0.33 1.96
C GLU A 231 29.64 1.80 1.84
N ASN A 232 29.59 2.48 2.96
CA ASN A 232 29.30 3.92 3.04
C ASN A 232 27.95 4.29 2.43
N LEU A 233 26.84 3.95 3.11
CA LEU A 233 25.50 4.37 2.70
C LEU A 233 25.41 5.89 2.65
N GLN A 234 25.16 6.44 1.45
CA GLN A 234 25.05 7.89 1.22
C GLN A 234 23.62 8.38 1.33
N MET A 235 22.66 7.65 0.72
CA MET A 235 21.27 8.05 0.66
C MET A 235 20.36 6.84 0.49
N VAL A 236 19.15 6.95 0.99
CA VAL A 236 18.05 6.04 0.67
C VAL A 236 16.97 6.80 -0.07
N VAL A 237 16.83 6.54 -1.36
CA VAL A 237 15.76 7.11 -2.19
C VAL A 237 14.46 6.41 -1.89
N LYS A 238 13.42 7.16 -1.58
CA LYS A 238 12.06 6.65 -1.26
C LYS A 238 11.20 6.74 -2.53
N ASN A 239 10.97 5.61 -3.18
CA ASN A 239 10.26 5.52 -4.45
C ASN A 239 8.77 5.24 -4.24
N CYS A 240 7.92 6.14 -4.69
CA CYS A 240 6.46 6.05 -4.68
C CYS A 240 5.94 5.96 -6.10
N ILE A 241 4.73 5.44 -6.26
CA ILE A 241 3.98 5.44 -7.52
C ILE A 241 3.13 6.70 -7.54
N PRO A 242 3.18 7.53 -8.59
CA PRO A 242 2.38 8.75 -8.65
C PRO A 242 0.89 8.45 -8.84
N VAL A 243 0.03 9.37 -8.39
CA VAL A 243 -1.44 9.19 -8.38
C VAL A 243 -2.04 8.96 -9.76
N GLU A 244 -1.41 9.45 -10.82
CA GLU A 244 -1.83 9.25 -12.22
C GLU A 244 -1.95 7.76 -12.56
N SER A 245 -1.08 6.92 -12.01
CA SER A 245 -1.14 5.48 -12.21
C SER A 245 -2.39 4.84 -11.58
N ILE A 246 -2.95 5.45 -10.51
CA ILE A 246 -4.25 5.02 -9.96
C ILE A 246 -5.37 5.45 -10.92
N HIS A 247 -5.36 6.71 -11.39
CA HIS A 247 -6.38 7.21 -12.30
C HIS A 247 -6.49 6.39 -13.58
N GLU A 248 -5.34 5.88 -14.10
CA GLU A 248 -5.34 5.04 -15.30
C GLU A 248 -5.94 3.65 -15.08
N LEU A 249 -5.90 3.10 -13.87
CA LEU A 249 -6.55 1.83 -13.54
C LEU A 249 -8.08 1.98 -13.39
N ILE A 250 -8.55 3.20 -13.16
CA ILE A 250 -9.97 3.50 -12.96
C ILE A 250 -10.54 4.00 -14.28
N GLN A 251 -11.44 3.22 -14.91
CA GLN A 251 -12.20 3.67 -16.07
C GLN A 251 -13.23 4.73 -15.64
N LYS A 252 -13.26 5.82 -16.38
CA LYS A 252 -14.32 6.83 -16.26
C LYS A 252 -15.65 6.30 -16.79
#